data_9184aac853f823aed4e7019b703958b4
#
_entry.id   9184aac853f823aed4e7019b703958b4
#
_cell.length_a   1.000
_cell.length_b   1.000
_cell.length_c   1.000
_cell.angle_alpha   90.00
_cell.angle_beta   90.00
_cell.angle_gamma   90.00
#
_symmetry.space_group_name_H-M   'P 1'
#
loop_
_entity.id
_entity.type
_entity.pdbx_description
1 polymer ?
#
loop_
_entity_poly.entity_id
_entity_poly.type
_entity_poly.pdbx_seq_one_letter_code
_entity_poly.pdbx_strand_id
1 'polypeptide(L)' 'MTKQNIIDIVSEATGLTKVETEAVTNGVMKTIIDSLARNDRVEL' A
#
# COMPACT_ATOMS: atom_id res chain seq x y z
N MET A 1 2.72 -11.36 -8.58
CA MET A 1 1.80 -10.21 -8.41
C MET A 1 2.60 -8.93 -8.42
N THR A 2 2.19 -7.97 -9.23
CA THR A 2 2.87 -6.69 -9.34
C THR A 2 2.17 -5.65 -8.48
N LYS A 3 2.83 -4.50 -8.26
CA LYS A 3 2.23 -3.37 -7.56
C LYS A 3 0.94 -2.92 -8.27
N GLN A 4 0.93 -2.92 -9.62
CA GLN A 4 -0.25 -2.53 -10.38
C GLN A 4 -1.42 -3.50 -10.15
N ASN A 5 -1.13 -4.79 -10.02
CA ASN A 5 -2.18 -5.77 -9.68
C ASN A 5 -2.79 -5.47 -8.33
N ILE A 6 -1.97 -5.12 -7.35
CA ILE A 6 -2.45 -4.76 -6.01
C ILE A 6 -3.35 -3.53 -6.08
N ILE A 7 -2.92 -2.50 -6.81
CA ILE A 7 -3.70 -1.27 -6.98
C ILE A 7 -5.05 -1.57 -7.63
N ASP A 8 -5.06 -2.39 -8.67
CA ASP A 8 -6.29 -2.74 -9.38
C ASP A 8 -7.28 -3.48 -8.46
N ILE A 9 -6.78 -4.46 -7.72
CA ILE A 9 -7.60 -5.26 -6.81
C ILE A 9 -8.16 -4.40 -5.68
N VAL A 10 -7.32 -3.59 -5.07
CA VAL A 10 -7.73 -2.75 -3.94
C VAL A 10 -8.70 -1.67 -4.39
N SER A 11 -8.47 -1.04 -5.54
CA SER A 11 -9.39 -0.01 -6.04
C SER A 11 -10.76 -0.59 -6.31
N GLU A 12 -10.83 -1.80 -6.85
CA GLU A 12 -12.10 -2.48 -7.10
C GLU A 12 -12.79 -2.86 -5.81
N ALA A 13 -12.05 -3.35 -4.82
CA ALA A 13 -12.62 -3.78 -3.55
C ALA A 13 -13.11 -2.62 -2.69
N THR A 14 -12.46 -1.46 -2.78
CA THR A 14 -12.78 -0.31 -1.93
C THR A 14 -13.66 0.74 -2.62
N GLY A 15 -13.76 0.69 -3.94
CA GLY A 15 -14.48 1.72 -4.71
C GLY A 15 -13.70 3.01 -4.89
N LEU A 16 -12.44 3.06 -4.47
CA LEU A 16 -11.57 4.21 -4.67
C LEU A 16 -11.10 4.28 -6.12
N THR A 17 -10.72 5.49 -6.56
CA THR A 17 -10.09 5.63 -7.87
C THR A 17 -8.71 4.99 -7.85
N LYS A 18 -8.16 4.68 -9.02
CA LYS A 18 -6.81 4.11 -9.10
C LYS A 18 -5.76 5.08 -8.60
N VAL A 19 -5.95 6.38 -8.83
CA VAL A 19 -5.05 7.42 -8.34
C VAL A 19 -5.05 7.46 -6.81
N GLU A 20 -6.23 7.44 -6.21
CA GLU A 20 -6.37 7.41 -4.75
C GLU A 20 -5.76 6.13 -4.16
N THR A 21 -6.03 5.00 -4.79
CA THR A 21 -5.49 3.70 -4.36
C THR A 21 -3.98 3.68 -4.47
N GLU A 22 -3.43 4.24 -5.53
CA GLU A 22 -1.98 4.32 -5.69
C GLU A 22 -1.34 5.16 -4.58
N ALA A 23 -1.93 6.31 -4.25
CA ALA A 23 -1.42 7.16 -3.16
C ALA A 23 -1.45 6.43 -1.83
N VAL A 24 -2.53 5.71 -1.53
CA VAL A 24 -2.65 4.92 -0.30
C VAL A 24 -1.63 3.79 -0.29
N THR A 25 -1.49 3.07 -1.40
CA THR A 25 -0.54 1.96 -1.52
C THR A 25 0.89 2.45 -1.31
N ASN A 26 1.26 3.58 -1.92
CA ASN A 26 2.59 4.14 -1.74
C ASN A 26 2.84 4.54 -0.29
N GLY A 27 1.85 5.10 0.38
CA GLY A 27 1.96 5.46 1.79
C GLY A 27 2.17 4.25 2.68
N VAL A 28 1.41 3.20 2.46
CA VAL A 28 1.53 1.95 3.22
C VAL A 28 2.90 1.32 3.00
N MET A 29 3.34 1.21 1.74
CA MET A 29 4.64 0.62 1.41
C MET A 29 5.78 1.41 2.02
N LYS A 30 5.72 2.73 1.94
CA LYS A 30 6.76 3.60 2.53
C LYS A 30 6.83 3.40 4.04
N THR A 31 5.70 3.33 4.72
CA THR A 31 5.63 3.13 6.16
C THR A 31 6.25 1.79 6.56
N ILE A 32 5.95 0.73 5.82
CA ILE A 32 6.51 -0.60 6.09
C ILE A 32 8.02 -0.59 5.92
N ILE A 33 8.52 0.01 4.85
CA ILE A 33 9.96 0.11 4.58
C ILE A 33 10.65 0.90 5.69
N ASP A 34 10.08 2.03 6.10
CA ASP A 34 10.62 2.84 7.18
C ASP A 34 10.67 2.06 8.50
N SER A 35 9.62 1.31 8.81
CA SER A 35 9.57 0.50 10.03
C SER A 35 10.65 -0.57 10.03
N LEU A 36 10.85 -1.25 8.90
CA LEU A 36 11.91 -2.26 8.78
C LEU A 36 13.29 -1.65 8.92
N ALA A 37 13.50 -0.45 8.34
CA ALA A 37 14.79 0.24 8.43
C ALA A 37 15.11 0.66 9.85
N ARG A 38 14.09 0.91 10.68
CA ARG A 38 14.27 1.29 12.09
C ARG A 38 14.19 0.11 13.04
N ASN A 39 14.12 -1.10 12.52
CA ASN A 39 13.89 -2.31 13.32
C ASN A 39 12.59 -2.25 14.12
N ASP A 40 11.63 -1.50 13.62
CA ASP A 40 10.34 -1.36 14.25
C ASP A 40 9.40 -2.47 13.79
N ARG A 41 8.49 -2.85 14.64
CA ARG A 41 7.59 -3.96 14.38
C ARG A 41 6.27 -3.45 13.83
N VAL A 42 5.84 -4.02 12.71
CA VAL A 42 4.52 -3.70 12.16
C VAL A 42 3.52 -4.68 12.77
N GLU A 43 2.59 -4.17 13.57
CA GLU A 43 1.53 -4.98 14.18
C GLU A 43 0.18 -4.56 13.61
N LEU A 44 -0.61 -5.56 13.24
CA LEU A 44 -1.97 -5.34 12.73
C LEU A 44 -3.03 -5.77 13.74
#